data_37a6339f7cd64e771b63fd640fb5ec3e
#
_entry.id   37a6339f7cd64e771b63fd640fb5ec3e
#
_cell.length_a   1.000
_cell.length_b   1.000
_cell.length_c   1.000
_cell.angle_alpha   90.00
_cell.angle_beta   90.00
_cell.angle_gamma   90.00
#
_symmetry.space_group_name_H-M   'P 1'
#
loop_
_entity.id
_entity.type
_entity.pdbx_description
1 polymer ?
#
loop_
_entity_poly.entity_id
_entity_poly.type
_entity_poly.pdbx_seq_one_letter_code
_entity_poly.pdbx_strand_id
1 'polypeptide(L)'
;MILIDPWLIDNPSCPDNLKKPSRCDLVLITHGHADHVGDVAKLIRAHDPVVVANYDLCAVLQKQLGRGRFSGMNTGGTQIVDGVRVSLTQAFHSSGVDSPHGPLYAGMPNGLVVAAENLATLYHAGDTDVFSDMRLIARLFEPKVCILPIGDLFTMGAKGAAIAAEMLNPTAIIPCHYKTFPILAQSVDAFRTALPGPLKERLHAPQVGQALRWTASGVG
;
A
#
# COMPACT_ATOMS: atom_id res chain seq x y z
N MET A 1 -0.30 -2.47 15.99
CA MET A 1 0.60 -2.29 14.80
C MET A 1 -0.12 -2.71 13.55
N ILE A 2 -0.05 -1.89 12.48
CA ILE A 2 -0.64 -2.17 11.16
C ILE A 2 0.50 -2.40 10.19
N LEU A 3 0.42 -3.45 9.39
CA LEU A 3 1.32 -3.68 8.25
C LEU A 3 0.51 -3.59 6.96
N ILE A 4 1.05 -2.89 5.98
CA ILE A 4 0.48 -2.79 4.63
C ILE A 4 1.41 -3.54 3.70
N ASP A 5 0.86 -4.48 2.91
CA ASP A 5 1.58 -5.28 1.93
C ASP A 5 2.88 -5.88 2.48
N PRO A 6 2.83 -6.71 3.54
CA PRO A 6 4.03 -7.17 4.23
C PRO A 6 4.82 -8.18 3.40
N TRP A 7 5.90 -7.69 2.82
CA TRP A 7 6.97 -8.48 2.22
C TRP A 7 8.31 -8.03 2.83
N LEU A 8 8.74 -8.69 3.89
CA LEU A 8 9.83 -8.28 4.77
C LEU A 8 11.05 -9.21 4.67
N ILE A 9 10.85 -10.53 4.90
CA ILE A 9 11.95 -11.49 5.07
C ILE A 9 12.76 -11.64 3.79
N ASP A 10 12.07 -11.85 2.67
CA ASP A 10 12.71 -12.09 1.37
C ASP A 10 12.87 -10.80 0.56
N ASN A 11 12.53 -9.64 1.14
CA ASN A 11 12.75 -8.34 0.52
C ASN A 11 14.22 -7.93 0.66
N PRO A 12 14.97 -7.79 -0.45
CA PRO A 12 16.40 -7.49 -0.41
C PRO A 12 16.72 -6.11 0.17
N SER A 13 15.73 -5.19 0.16
CA SER A 13 15.88 -3.84 0.69
C SER A 13 15.41 -3.69 2.14
N CYS A 14 14.76 -4.71 2.72
CA CYS A 14 14.28 -4.63 4.10
C CYS A 14 15.43 -4.77 5.10
N PRO A 15 15.64 -3.81 6.01
CA PRO A 15 16.63 -3.93 7.08
C PRO A 15 16.36 -5.15 7.97
N ASP A 16 17.40 -5.87 8.37
CA ASP A 16 17.26 -7.13 9.12
C ASP A 16 16.49 -6.98 10.45
N ASN A 17 16.65 -5.85 11.12
CA ASN A 17 15.94 -5.53 12.37
C ASN A 17 14.42 -5.29 12.17
N LEU A 18 13.95 -5.11 10.94
CA LEU A 18 12.53 -4.92 10.61
C LEU A 18 11.88 -6.18 10.00
N LYS A 19 12.66 -7.20 9.66
CA LYS A 19 12.16 -8.44 9.04
C LYS A 19 11.25 -9.26 9.95
N LYS A 20 11.37 -9.11 11.27
CA LYS A 20 10.58 -9.85 12.26
C LYS A 20 9.93 -8.87 13.22
N PRO A 21 8.77 -8.29 12.88
CA PRO A 21 8.07 -7.38 13.78
C PRO A 21 7.69 -8.10 15.07
N SER A 22 7.83 -7.43 16.22
CA SER A 22 7.47 -7.97 17.53
C SER A 22 5.96 -8.04 17.77
N ARG A 23 5.17 -7.34 16.95
CA ARG A 23 3.72 -7.26 17.02
C ARG A 23 3.12 -7.04 15.63
N CYS A 24 1.95 -7.59 15.39
CA CYS A 24 1.13 -7.30 14.22
C CYS A 24 -0.33 -7.55 14.59
N ASP A 25 -1.17 -6.51 14.59
CA ASP A 25 -2.58 -6.61 14.96
C ASP A 25 -3.47 -6.64 13.70
N LEU A 26 -3.04 -5.92 12.66
CA LEU A 26 -3.80 -5.73 11.43
C LEU A 26 -2.86 -5.79 10.23
N VAL A 27 -3.21 -6.58 9.24
CA VAL A 27 -2.57 -6.62 7.92
C VAL A 27 -3.56 -6.11 6.89
N LEU A 28 -3.15 -5.13 6.11
CA LEU A 28 -3.91 -4.57 5.00
C LEU A 28 -3.21 -4.96 3.70
N ILE A 29 -3.93 -5.51 2.74
CA ILE A 29 -3.35 -6.00 1.48
C ILE A 29 -4.03 -5.31 0.31
N THR A 30 -3.23 -4.71 -0.57
CA THR A 30 -3.70 -4.05 -1.78
C THR A 30 -4.05 -5.04 -2.89
N HIS A 31 -3.21 -6.08 -3.09
CA HIS A 31 -3.39 -7.09 -4.13
C HIS A 31 -2.53 -8.34 -3.87
N GLY A 32 -2.67 -9.36 -4.71
CA GLY A 32 -2.19 -10.72 -4.43
C GLY A 32 -0.77 -11.06 -4.86
N HIS A 33 0.03 -10.13 -5.41
CA HIS A 33 1.39 -10.45 -5.85
C HIS A 33 2.32 -10.79 -4.68
N ALA A 34 3.34 -11.61 -4.96
CA ALA A 34 4.23 -12.17 -3.95
C ALA A 34 4.96 -11.12 -3.10
N ASP A 35 5.32 -9.99 -3.69
CA ASP A 35 5.95 -8.85 -3.02
C ASP A 35 4.98 -7.99 -2.19
N HIS A 36 3.70 -8.39 -2.08
CA HIS A 36 2.68 -7.77 -1.23
C HIS A 36 2.11 -8.74 -0.20
N VAL A 37 2.08 -10.03 -0.49
CA VAL A 37 1.53 -11.06 0.42
C VAL A 37 2.59 -11.97 1.04
N GLY A 38 3.87 -11.78 0.71
CA GLY A 38 4.95 -12.74 0.98
C GLY A 38 5.12 -13.18 2.43
N ASP A 39 4.84 -12.32 3.39
CA ASP A 39 4.95 -12.66 4.81
C ASP A 39 3.62 -12.83 5.54
N VAL A 40 2.49 -12.73 4.86
CA VAL A 40 1.15 -12.87 5.47
C VAL A 40 1.01 -14.17 6.23
N ALA A 41 1.45 -15.30 5.62
CA ALA A 41 1.39 -16.61 6.27
C ALA A 41 2.24 -16.70 7.54
N LYS A 42 3.41 -16.05 7.55
CA LYS A 42 4.32 -16.01 8.71
C LYS A 42 3.75 -15.14 9.82
N LEU A 43 3.16 -13.99 9.45
CA LEU A 43 2.51 -13.08 10.39
C LEU A 43 1.28 -13.69 11.05
N ILE A 44 0.44 -14.40 10.29
CA ILE A 44 -0.70 -15.14 10.83
C ILE A 44 -0.24 -16.18 11.87
N ARG A 45 0.84 -16.90 11.60
CA ARG A 45 1.37 -17.90 12.55
C ARG A 45 1.94 -17.27 13.83
N ALA A 46 2.57 -16.10 13.70
CA ALA A 46 3.28 -15.45 14.81
C ALA A 46 2.36 -14.57 15.69
N HIS A 47 1.37 -13.90 15.09
CA HIS A 47 0.64 -12.82 15.75
C HIS A 47 -0.88 -12.91 15.62
N ASP A 48 -1.40 -13.78 14.74
CA ASP A 48 -2.83 -13.93 14.44
C ASP A 48 -3.58 -12.61 14.16
N PRO A 49 -3.03 -11.73 13.28
CA PRO A 49 -3.67 -10.45 12.96
C PRO A 49 -5.00 -10.64 12.25
N VAL A 50 -5.84 -9.60 12.24
CA VAL A 50 -6.91 -9.51 11.25
C VAL A 50 -6.29 -9.14 9.91
N VAL A 51 -6.64 -9.86 8.85
CA VAL A 51 -6.19 -9.58 7.47
C VAL A 51 -7.33 -8.99 6.67
N VAL A 52 -7.18 -7.75 6.23
CA VAL A 52 -8.16 -7.03 5.39
C VAL A 52 -7.64 -6.94 3.96
N ALA A 53 -8.44 -7.39 3.01
CA ALA A 53 -8.13 -7.34 1.58
C ALA A 53 -9.41 -7.41 0.74
N ASN A 54 -9.25 -7.43 -0.59
CA ASN A 54 -10.32 -7.81 -1.50
C ASN A 54 -10.91 -9.18 -1.11
N TYR A 55 -12.23 -9.31 -1.26
CA TYR A 55 -12.97 -10.53 -0.86
C TYR A 55 -12.38 -11.79 -1.49
N ASP A 56 -12.12 -11.78 -2.80
CA ASP A 56 -11.59 -12.95 -3.52
C ASP A 56 -10.16 -13.26 -3.07
N LEU A 57 -9.33 -12.24 -2.80
CA LEU A 57 -7.99 -12.43 -2.26
C LEU A 57 -8.04 -13.08 -0.87
N CYS A 58 -8.92 -12.61 0.01
CA CYS A 58 -9.13 -13.24 1.31
C CYS A 58 -9.54 -14.72 1.18
N ALA A 59 -10.46 -15.02 0.26
CA ALA A 59 -10.92 -16.39 0.02
C ALA A 59 -9.79 -17.32 -0.50
N VAL A 60 -8.98 -16.83 -1.43
CA VAL A 60 -7.81 -17.55 -1.96
C VAL A 60 -6.78 -17.81 -0.85
N LEU A 61 -6.39 -16.78 -0.11
CA LEU A 61 -5.41 -16.91 0.97
C LEU A 61 -5.92 -17.80 2.09
N GLN A 62 -7.17 -17.68 2.48
CA GLN A 62 -7.79 -18.56 3.50
C GLN A 62 -7.77 -20.02 3.08
N LYS A 63 -8.08 -20.30 1.81
CA LYS A 63 -8.02 -21.66 1.25
C LYS A 63 -6.59 -22.21 1.22
N GLN A 64 -5.60 -21.39 0.82
CA GLN A 64 -4.21 -21.82 0.75
C GLN A 64 -3.58 -22.04 2.14
N LEU A 65 -3.89 -21.16 3.09
CA LEU A 65 -3.25 -21.18 4.42
C LEU A 65 -4.00 -22.06 5.44
N GLY A 66 -5.30 -22.34 5.23
CA GLY A 66 -6.13 -23.15 6.10
C GLY A 66 -6.40 -22.52 7.48
N ARG A 67 -5.94 -21.28 7.72
CA ARG A 67 -6.05 -20.57 9.00
C ARG A 67 -5.90 -19.05 8.79
N GLY A 68 -6.29 -18.27 9.80
CA GLY A 68 -6.18 -16.81 9.83
C GLY A 68 -7.55 -16.14 9.98
N ARG A 69 -7.54 -14.90 10.44
CA ARG A 69 -8.73 -14.06 10.61
C ARG A 69 -8.84 -13.11 9.41
N PHE A 70 -9.52 -13.56 8.37
CA PHE A 70 -9.70 -12.78 7.15
C PHE A 70 -10.99 -11.96 7.20
N SER A 71 -10.92 -10.69 6.84
CA SER A 71 -12.05 -9.77 6.71
C SER A 71 -12.07 -9.19 5.29
N GLY A 72 -12.71 -9.93 4.39
CA GLY A 72 -12.82 -9.58 2.97
C GLY A 72 -13.85 -8.50 2.72
N MET A 73 -13.53 -7.57 1.82
CA MET A 73 -14.43 -6.53 1.34
C MET A 73 -14.17 -6.23 -0.14
N ASN A 74 -15.06 -5.51 -0.82
CA ASN A 74 -14.86 -5.14 -2.21
C ASN A 74 -14.53 -3.66 -2.38
N THR A 75 -14.03 -3.30 -3.57
CA THR A 75 -13.77 -1.92 -3.98
C THR A 75 -14.98 -1.04 -3.70
N GLY A 76 -14.78 0.11 -3.07
CA GLY A 76 -15.83 1.02 -2.61
C GLY A 76 -16.37 0.71 -1.22
N GLY A 77 -16.06 -0.48 -0.66
CA GLY A 77 -16.43 -0.86 0.70
C GLY A 77 -15.59 -0.15 1.75
N THR A 78 -16.17 -0.02 2.94
CA THR A 78 -15.51 0.51 4.15
C THR A 78 -15.86 -0.35 5.34
N GLN A 79 -14.89 -0.65 6.18
CA GLN A 79 -15.10 -1.33 7.47
C GLN A 79 -14.26 -0.70 8.58
N ILE A 80 -14.60 -0.98 9.82
CA ILE A 80 -13.82 -0.58 10.98
C ILE A 80 -13.31 -1.84 11.68
N VAL A 81 -12.00 -1.94 11.83
CA VAL A 81 -11.32 -3.03 12.52
C VAL A 81 -10.44 -2.42 13.63
N ASP A 82 -10.70 -2.80 14.87
CA ASP A 82 -9.96 -2.32 16.05
C ASP A 82 -9.80 -0.78 16.10
N GLY A 83 -10.86 -0.05 15.77
CA GLY A 83 -10.86 1.43 15.75
C GLY A 83 -10.23 2.05 14.49
N VAL A 84 -9.70 1.24 13.58
CA VAL A 84 -9.14 1.70 12.30
C VAL A 84 -10.19 1.56 11.20
N ARG A 85 -10.53 2.65 10.55
CA ARG A 85 -11.39 2.66 9.36
C ARG A 85 -10.55 2.37 8.14
N VAL A 86 -10.92 1.35 7.38
CA VAL A 86 -10.26 0.94 6.14
C VAL A 86 -11.28 0.97 5.01
N SER A 87 -10.96 1.66 3.92
CA SER A 87 -11.75 1.67 2.69
C SER A 87 -10.92 1.17 1.52
N LEU A 88 -11.50 0.34 0.66
CA LEU A 88 -10.87 -0.08 -0.59
C LEU A 88 -11.28 0.85 -1.73
N THR A 89 -10.30 1.35 -2.47
CA THR A 89 -10.51 2.09 -3.70
C THR A 89 -10.07 1.27 -4.90
N GLN A 90 -10.43 1.67 -6.10
CA GLN A 90 -9.90 1.02 -7.30
C GLN A 90 -8.40 1.25 -7.47
N ALA A 91 -7.74 0.35 -8.19
CA ALA A 91 -6.39 0.47 -8.71
C ALA A 91 -6.32 -0.20 -10.09
N PHE A 92 -5.46 0.31 -10.96
CA PHE A 92 -5.24 -0.26 -12.31
C PHE A 92 -3.98 -1.11 -12.33
N HIS A 93 -4.16 -2.38 -11.99
CA HIS A 93 -3.10 -3.36 -11.89
C HIS A 93 -3.70 -4.77 -12.04
N SER A 94 -2.89 -5.80 -11.92
CA SER A 94 -3.35 -7.18 -11.80
C SER A 94 -3.32 -7.64 -10.33
N SER A 95 -4.00 -8.75 -10.03
CA SER A 95 -4.03 -9.32 -8.68
C SER A 95 -4.11 -10.84 -8.77
N GLY A 96 -2.96 -11.49 -9.01
CA GLY A 96 -2.82 -12.93 -9.00
C GLY A 96 -2.06 -13.41 -7.77
N VAL A 97 -2.46 -14.55 -7.20
CA VAL A 97 -1.72 -15.24 -6.15
C VAL A 97 -1.03 -16.45 -6.76
N ASP A 98 0.27 -16.60 -6.48
CA ASP A 98 1.06 -17.72 -6.99
C ASP A 98 0.53 -19.08 -6.48
N SER A 99 0.51 -20.06 -7.37
CA SER A 99 0.19 -21.44 -7.05
C SER A 99 1.04 -22.41 -7.88
N PRO A 100 1.14 -23.69 -7.48
CA PRO A 100 1.86 -24.71 -8.26
C PRO A 100 1.31 -24.92 -9.69
N HIS A 101 0.09 -24.47 -9.94
CA HIS A 101 -0.59 -24.62 -11.24
C HIS A 101 -0.70 -23.31 -12.03
N GLY A 102 0.09 -22.29 -11.65
CA GLY A 102 0.04 -20.94 -12.19
C GLY A 102 -0.72 -19.96 -11.28
N PRO A 103 -0.78 -18.68 -11.66
CA PRO A 103 -1.41 -17.66 -10.83
C PRO A 103 -2.92 -17.89 -10.72
N LEU A 104 -3.43 -17.81 -9.49
CA LEU A 104 -4.88 -17.83 -9.21
C LEU A 104 -5.41 -16.40 -9.26
N TYR A 105 -6.57 -16.22 -9.89
CA TYR A 105 -7.29 -14.95 -9.80
C TYR A 105 -7.65 -14.65 -8.33
N ALA A 106 -7.35 -13.45 -7.89
CA ALA A 106 -7.50 -13.02 -6.50
C ALA A 106 -8.26 -11.68 -6.37
N GLY A 107 -9.23 -11.48 -7.23
CA GLY A 107 -10.05 -10.27 -7.26
C GLY A 107 -9.35 -9.08 -7.91
N MET A 108 -9.95 -7.91 -7.75
CA MET A 108 -9.40 -6.64 -8.25
C MET A 108 -8.31 -6.12 -7.32
N PRO A 109 -7.22 -5.52 -7.85
CA PRO A 109 -6.28 -4.77 -7.03
C PRO A 109 -6.97 -3.54 -6.44
N ASN A 110 -6.49 -3.10 -5.28
CA ASN A 110 -7.09 -1.97 -4.57
C ASN A 110 -6.02 -1.00 -4.04
N GLY A 111 -6.40 0.28 -3.98
CA GLY A 111 -5.79 1.21 -3.06
C GLY A 111 -6.48 1.12 -1.69
N LEU A 112 -5.80 1.60 -0.67
CA LEU A 112 -6.26 1.59 0.72
C LEU A 112 -6.38 3.00 1.25
N VAL A 113 -7.55 3.37 1.77
CA VAL A 113 -7.69 4.58 2.59
C VAL A 113 -7.79 4.15 4.04
N VAL A 114 -6.87 4.65 4.86
CA VAL A 114 -6.76 4.32 6.28
C VAL A 114 -6.98 5.57 7.11
N ALA A 115 -7.93 5.52 8.03
CA ALA A 115 -8.21 6.60 8.96
C ALA A 115 -8.34 6.03 10.39
N ALA A 116 -7.73 6.70 11.35
CA ALA A 116 -7.83 6.40 12.76
C ALA A 116 -7.96 7.69 13.56
N GLU A 117 -8.45 7.59 14.79
CA GLU A 117 -8.61 8.73 15.67
C GLU A 117 -7.27 9.46 15.86
N ASN A 118 -7.29 10.79 15.78
CA ASN A 118 -6.13 11.67 15.95
C ASN A 118 -4.98 11.46 14.93
N LEU A 119 -5.26 10.82 13.79
CA LEU A 119 -4.32 10.67 12.69
C LEU A 119 -4.89 11.25 11.39
N ALA A 120 -4.03 11.83 10.57
CA ALA A 120 -4.41 12.28 9.24
C ALA A 120 -4.83 11.08 8.37
N THR A 121 -5.83 11.24 7.51
CA THR A 121 -6.21 10.19 6.57
C THR A 121 -5.07 9.88 5.62
N LEU A 122 -4.72 8.60 5.52
CA LEU A 122 -3.68 8.08 4.64
C LEU A 122 -4.32 7.36 3.46
N TYR A 123 -3.83 7.63 2.26
CA TYR A 123 -4.11 6.85 1.06
C TYR A 123 -2.83 6.14 0.60
N HIS A 124 -2.86 4.83 0.56
CA HIS A 124 -1.86 3.99 -0.09
C HIS A 124 -2.42 3.55 -1.43
N ALA A 125 -1.82 3.98 -2.52
CA ALA A 125 -2.36 3.70 -3.86
C ALA A 125 -2.30 2.21 -4.24
N GLY A 126 -1.46 1.42 -3.56
CA GLY A 126 -1.09 0.09 -4.00
C GLY A 126 -0.27 0.17 -5.29
N ASP A 127 -0.19 -0.94 -6.00
CA ASP A 127 0.35 -0.96 -7.35
C ASP A 127 -0.74 -0.53 -8.33
N THR A 128 -0.45 0.49 -9.10
CA THR A 128 -1.44 1.09 -10.01
C THR A 128 -0.77 1.98 -11.06
N ASP A 129 -1.43 2.15 -12.20
CA ASP A 129 -1.25 3.31 -13.07
C ASP A 129 -1.99 4.53 -12.49
N VAL A 130 -1.73 5.71 -13.03
CA VAL A 130 -2.51 6.94 -12.75
C VAL A 130 -3.87 6.87 -13.45
N PHE A 131 -4.93 7.28 -12.77
CA PHE A 131 -6.28 7.30 -13.33
C PHE A 131 -7.09 8.51 -12.84
N SER A 132 -8.06 8.93 -13.68
CA SER A 132 -8.81 10.17 -13.47
C SER A 132 -9.58 10.22 -12.15
N ASP A 133 -10.04 9.06 -11.67
CA ASP A 133 -10.87 8.96 -10.47
C ASP A 133 -10.08 9.08 -9.16
N MET A 134 -8.76 9.26 -9.24
CA MET A 134 -7.97 9.74 -8.09
C MET A 134 -8.50 11.08 -7.56
N ARG A 135 -9.15 11.91 -8.42
CA ARG A 135 -9.88 13.11 -7.97
C ARG A 135 -11.10 12.79 -7.12
N LEU A 136 -11.80 11.67 -7.39
CA LEU A 136 -12.91 11.20 -6.55
C LEU A 136 -12.40 10.70 -5.19
N ILE A 137 -11.26 10.00 -5.17
CA ILE A 137 -10.61 9.59 -3.92
C ILE A 137 -10.27 10.83 -3.08
N ALA A 138 -9.67 11.86 -3.70
CA ALA A 138 -9.41 13.13 -3.04
C ALA A 138 -10.66 13.76 -2.45
N ARG A 139 -11.74 13.82 -3.22
CA ARG A 139 -13.03 14.43 -2.80
C ARG A 139 -13.75 13.65 -1.70
N LEU A 140 -13.72 12.31 -1.76
CA LEU A 140 -14.46 11.45 -0.83
C LEU A 140 -13.74 11.28 0.51
N PHE A 141 -12.41 11.22 0.49
CA PHE A 141 -11.62 10.83 1.66
C PHE A 141 -10.67 11.91 2.17
N GLU A 142 -10.40 12.95 1.39
CA GLU A 142 -9.49 14.06 1.72
C GLU A 142 -8.16 13.61 2.33
N PRO A 143 -7.43 12.65 1.68
CA PRO A 143 -6.22 12.10 2.26
C PRO A 143 -5.15 13.18 2.40
N LYS A 144 -4.57 13.28 3.60
CA LYS A 144 -3.46 14.20 3.89
C LYS A 144 -2.11 13.57 3.60
N VAL A 145 -2.01 12.25 3.69
CA VAL A 145 -0.80 11.48 3.40
C VAL A 145 -1.10 10.55 2.23
N CYS A 146 -0.31 10.64 1.16
CA CYS A 146 -0.44 9.74 0.02
C CYS A 146 0.87 8.97 -0.21
N ILE A 147 0.79 7.64 -0.23
CA ILE A 147 1.87 6.73 -0.59
C ILE A 147 1.63 6.30 -2.04
N LEU A 148 2.57 6.67 -2.93
CA LEU A 148 2.43 6.51 -4.38
C LEU A 148 3.58 5.67 -4.95
N PRO A 149 3.31 4.63 -5.76
CA PRO A 149 4.36 3.90 -6.44
C PRO A 149 4.97 4.75 -7.56
N ILE A 150 6.30 4.66 -7.71
CA ILE A 150 7.07 5.40 -8.72
C ILE A 150 8.03 4.50 -9.50
N GLY A 151 7.86 3.19 -9.41
CA GLY A 151 8.79 2.19 -9.95
C GLY A 151 8.87 2.11 -11.46
N ASP A 152 7.91 2.70 -12.18
CA ASP A 152 7.75 2.55 -13.63
C ASP A 152 7.39 1.09 -13.99
N LEU A 153 7.84 0.53 -15.02
CA LEU A 153 7.59 -0.79 -15.61
C LEU A 153 6.34 -1.55 -15.15
N PHE A 154 6.12 -1.70 -13.83
CA PHE A 154 4.99 -2.45 -13.23
C PHE A 154 3.94 -1.54 -12.62
N THR A 155 4.26 -0.28 -12.36
CA THR A 155 3.39 0.73 -11.77
C THR A 155 3.50 2.04 -12.54
N MET A 156 2.86 3.11 -12.07
CA MET A 156 3.11 4.41 -12.66
C MET A 156 4.57 4.84 -12.45
N GLY A 157 5.12 5.49 -13.47
CA GLY A 157 6.42 6.14 -13.39
C GLY A 157 6.33 7.57 -12.86
N ALA A 158 7.45 8.26 -12.83
CA ALA A 158 7.60 9.62 -12.26
C ALA A 158 6.54 10.63 -12.73
N LYS A 159 6.21 10.65 -14.03
CA LYS A 159 5.21 11.58 -14.59
C LYS A 159 3.79 11.23 -14.15
N GLY A 160 3.43 9.95 -14.21
CA GLY A 160 2.12 9.46 -13.75
C GLY A 160 1.92 9.75 -12.27
N ALA A 161 2.92 9.47 -11.43
CA ALA A 161 2.88 9.74 -10.00
C ALA A 161 2.77 11.25 -9.67
N ALA A 162 3.39 12.13 -10.47
CA ALA A 162 3.24 13.57 -10.31
C ALA A 162 1.81 14.02 -10.61
N ILE A 163 1.18 13.51 -11.69
CA ILE A 163 -0.22 13.77 -12.01
C ILE A 163 -1.16 13.23 -10.91
N ALA A 164 -0.87 12.04 -10.39
CA ALA A 164 -1.61 11.46 -9.27
C ALA A 164 -1.52 12.37 -8.03
N ALA A 165 -0.32 12.85 -7.70
CA ALA A 165 -0.12 13.78 -6.59
C ALA A 165 -0.88 15.11 -6.78
N GLU A 166 -0.95 15.64 -8.01
CA GLU A 166 -1.75 16.83 -8.32
C GLU A 166 -3.26 16.59 -8.11
N MET A 167 -3.77 15.44 -8.56
CA MET A 167 -5.18 15.08 -8.40
C MET A 167 -5.57 14.88 -6.94
N LEU A 168 -4.68 14.26 -6.15
CA LEU A 168 -4.90 13.95 -4.73
C LEU A 168 -4.64 15.16 -3.82
N ASN A 169 -3.72 16.05 -4.21
CA ASN A 169 -3.32 17.26 -3.49
C ASN A 169 -3.08 17.05 -1.98
N PRO A 170 -2.31 16.06 -1.55
CA PRO A 170 -2.08 15.78 -0.14
C PRO A 170 -1.13 16.79 0.50
N THR A 171 -1.04 16.79 1.83
CA THR A 171 -0.03 17.56 2.58
C THR A 171 1.31 16.85 2.68
N ALA A 172 1.34 15.52 2.51
CA ALA A 172 2.56 14.72 2.47
C ALA A 172 2.49 13.65 1.37
N ILE A 173 3.55 13.52 0.59
CA ILE A 173 3.70 12.53 -0.48
C ILE A 173 4.87 11.63 -0.12
N ILE A 174 4.64 10.32 -0.08
CA ILE A 174 5.67 9.32 0.21
C ILE A 174 5.79 8.41 -1.02
N PRO A 175 6.94 8.37 -1.70
CA PRO A 175 7.16 7.48 -2.82
C PRO A 175 7.43 6.06 -2.33
N CYS A 176 6.88 5.06 -3.01
CA CYS A 176 7.13 3.64 -2.77
C CYS A 176 7.39 2.88 -4.07
N HIS A 177 7.62 1.57 -3.96
CA HIS A 177 7.79 0.64 -5.08
C HIS A 177 8.88 1.07 -6.07
N TYR A 178 10.05 1.48 -5.57
CA TYR A 178 11.22 1.83 -6.38
C TYR A 178 12.50 1.34 -5.71
N LYS A 179 13.59 1.22 -6.45
CA LYS A 179 14.93 0.86 -5.98
C LYS A 179 15.08 -0.59 -5.44
N THR A 180 14.01 -1.35 -5.29
CA THR A 180 14.09 -2.74 -4.77
C THR A 180 14.74 -3.69 -5.77
N PHE A 181 14.43 -3.55 -7.04
CA PHE A 181 14.98 -4.34 -8.15
C PHE A 181 15.67 -3.44 -9.18
N PRO A 182 16.74 -3.91 -9.86
CA PRO A 182 17.46 -3.10 -10.88
C PRO A 182 16.58 -2.61 -12.04
N ILE A 183 15.48 -3.33 -12.32
CA ILE A 183 14.55 -3.01 -13.41
C ILE A 183 13.61 -1.84 -13.08
N LEU A 184 13.48 -1.48 -11.82
CA LEU A 184 12.64 -0.37 -11.36
C LEU A 184 13.41 0.94 -11.38
N ALA A 185 12.71 2.07 -11.24
CA ALA A 185 13.33 3.37 -11.01
C ALA A 185 14.28 3.30 -9.79
N GLN A 186 15.52 3.80 -9.95
CA GLN A 186 16.57 3.65 -8.93
C GLN A 186 16.69 4.86 -8.01
N SER A 187 15.97 5.96 -8.28
CA SER A 187 15.95 7.14 -7.44
C SER A 187 14.62 7.86 -7.49
N VAL A 188 14.40 8.75 -6.54
CA VAL A 188 13.22 9.63 -6.46
C VAL A 188 13.37 10.88 -7.33
N ASP A 189 14.53 11.11 -7.95
CA ASP A 189 14.88 12.40 -8.56
C ASP A 189 14.00 12.76 -9.76
N ALA A 190 13.69 11.78 -10.61
CA ALA A 190 12.77 11.98 -11.73
C ALA A 190 11.38 12.40 -11.25
N PHE A 191 10.88 11.76 -10.18
CA PHE A 191 9.60 12.09 -9.57
C PHE A 191 9.63 13.49 -8.94
N ARG A 192 10.67 13.81 -8.16
CA ARG A 192 10.87 15.16 -7.59
C ARG A 192 10.89 16.23 -8.68
N THR A 193 11.56 15.96 -9.81
CA THR A 193 11.61 16.87 -10.95
C THR A 193 10.25 17.08 -11.60
N ALA A 194 9.45 16.01 -11.74
CA ALA A 194 8.14 16.04 -12.37
C ALA A 194 7.06 16.73 -11.51
N LEU A 195 7.21 16.74 -10.17
CA LEU A 195 6.25 17.40 -9.28
C LEU A 195 6.20 18.91 -9.54
N PRO A 196 5.00 19.55 -9.53
CA PRO A 196 4.84 21.00 -9.46
C PRO A 196 5.52 21.58 -8.21
N GLY A 197 5.96 22.84 -8.29
CA GLY A 197 6.70 23.50 -7.22
C GLY A 197 6.13 23.31 -5.80
N PRO A 198 4.86 23.64 -5.54
CA PRO A 198 4.27 23.49 -4.20
C PRO A 198 4.24 22.04 -3.68
N LEU A 199 4.13 21.05 -4.57
CA LEU A 199 4.13 19.64 -4.18
C LEU A 199 5.52 19.06 -3.92
N LYS A 200 6.58 19.69 -4.47
CA LYS A 200 7.97 19.28 -4.19
C LYS A 200 8.31 19.40 -2.70
N GLU A 201 7.81 20.42 -2.04
CA GLU A 201 8.05 20.68 -0.62
C GLU A 201 7.30 19.67 0.28
N ARG A 202 6.27 19.01 -0.25
CA ARG A 202 5.49 17.98 0.44
C ARG A 202 6.01 16.55 0.20
N LEU A 203 7.11 16.42 -0.55
CA LEU A 203 7.72 15.13 -0.86
C LEU A 203 8.63 14.67 0.27
N HIS A 204 8.25 13.60 0.95
CA HIS A 204 9.02 12.89 1.97
C HIS A 204 9.54 11.59 1.37
N ALA A 205 10.83 11.49 1.14
CA ALA A 205 11.49 10.29 0.60
C ALA A 205 12.46 9.72 1.66
N PRO A 206 11.95 9.03 2.68
CA PRO A 206 12.80 8.48 3.74
C PRO A 206 13.72 7.40 3.20
N GLN A 207 14.83 7.18 3.88
CA GLN A 207 15.62 5.97 3.68
C GLN A 207 14.79 4.75 4.08
N VAL A 208 15.02 3.60 3.44
CA VAL A 208 14.34 2.36 3.83
C VAL A 208 14.61 2.06 5.30
N GLY A 209 13.55 1.83 6.07
CA GLY A 209 13.62 1.63 7.52
C GLY A 209 13.64 2.90 8.36
N GLN A 210 13.74 4.08 7.76
CA GLN A 210 13.61 5.35 8.47
C GLN A 210 12.15 5.62 8.83
N ALA A 211 11.88 5.87 10.11
CA ALA A 211 10.54 6.22 10.58
C ALA A 211 10.18 7.66 10.21
N LEU A 212 8.93 7.85 9.80
CA LEU A 212 8.27 9.15 9.71
C LEU A 212 7.22 9.24 10.82
N ARG A 213 7.07 10.41 11.41
CA ARG A 213 6.03 10.63 12.41
C ARG A 213 4.71 10.99 11.74
N TRP A 214 3.70 10.16 11.92
CA TRP A 214 2.35 10.38 11.40
C TRP A 214 1.47 10.98 12.52
N THR A 215 0.84 12.12 12.22
CA THR A 215 0.02 12.89 13.17
C THR A 215 -1.30 13.32 12.52
N ALA A 216 -2.17 13.97 13.28
CA ALA A 216 -3.42 14.54 12.75
C ALA A 216 -3.20 15.61 11.66
N SER A 217 -2.05 16.30 11.66
CA SER A 217 -1.70 17.32 10.67
C SER A 217 -0.99 16.74 9.43
N GLY A 218 -0.57 15.48 9.45
CA GLY A 218 0.17 14.82 8.36
C GLY A 218 1.45 14.15 8.85
N VAL A 219 2.51 14.25 8.06
CA VAL A 219 3.82 13.64 8.33
C VAL A 219 4.83 14.73 8.63
N GLY A 220 5.68 14.48 9.63
CA GLY A 220 6.80 15.34 10.01
C GLY A 220 7.98 14.50 10.52
#